data_52956543b05bc96d1e87fc8eceb55692
#
_entry.id   52956543b05bc96d1e87fc8eceb55692
#
_cell.length_a   1.000
_cell.length_b   1.000
_cell.length_c   1.000
_cell.angle_alpha   90.00
_cell.angle_beta   90.00
_cell.angle_gamma   90.00
#
_symmetry.space_group_name_H-M   'P 1'
#
loop_
_entity.id
_entity.type
_entity.pdbx_description
1 polymer ?
#
loop_
_entity_poly.entity_id
_entity_poly.type
_entity_poly.pdbx_seq_one_letter_code
_entity_poly.pdbx_strand_id
1 'polypeptide(L)'
;LESYLALDKINLKFVGGAMDRMQLLLDRRVAAGNVFGTASYVLEQQGFRKVIDTSFMIGFLVQSGATDEDAQKYFNALQRAQRDIDIAPELYKHYLLDELPEEYRAMVDTRRCGIGERLGFEPYTREMYEKTHRWMVLHELFPSGQEGKMQYEVAVIG
;
A
#
# COMPACT_ATOMS: atom_id res chain seq x y z
N LEU A 1 -11.19 8.67 -4.53
CA LEU A 1 -12.63 8.52 -4.83
C LEU A 1 -13.31 9.87 -4.98
N GLU A 2 -13.02 10.86 -4.14
CA GLU A 2 -13.59 12.21 -4.18
C GLU A 2 -13.49 12.89 -5.55
N SER A 3 -12.42 12.60 -6.29
CA SER A 3 -12.21 13.16 -7.63
C SER A 3 -13.16 12.58 -8.69
N TYR A 4 -13.87 11.50 -8.40
CA TYR A 4 -14.68 10.75 -9.36
C TYR A 4 -16.12 10.51 -8.91
N LEU A 5 -16.40 10.58 -7.62
CA LEU A 5 -17.70 10.30 -7.04
C LEU A 5 -18.05 11.34 -5.98
N ALA A 6 -19.28 11.81 -5.98
CA ALA A 6 -19.79 12.65 -4.90
C ALA A 6 -19.85 11.82 -3.60
N LEU A 7 -19.24 12.33 -2.52
CA LEU A 7 -19.13 11.61 -1.25
C LEU A 7 -20.48 11.25 -0.61
N ASP A 8 -21.50 12.07 -0.85
CA ASP A 8 -22.86 11.85 -0.39
C ASP A 8 -23.52 10.61 -0.98
N LYS A 9 -22.96 10.09 -2.10
CA LYS A 9 -23.41 8.86 -2.76
C LYS A 9 -22.65 7.60 -2.32
N ILE A 10 -21.66 7.77 -1.42
CA ILE A 10 -20.80 6.67 -0.96
C ILE A 10 -21.08 6.41 0.50
N ASN A 11 -21.54 5.21 0.81
CA ASN A 11 -21.62 4.74 2.20
C ASN A 11 -20.29 4.08 2.59
N LEU A 12 -19.40 4.83 3.22
CA LEU A 12 -18.09 4.34 3.67
C LEU A 12 -18.25 3.50 4.94
N LYS A 13 -17.70 2.30 4.91
CA LYS A 13 -17.57 1.43 6.07
C LYS A 13 -16.10 1.20 6.37
N PHE A 14 -15.66 1.68 7.52
CA PHE A 14 -14.31 1.45 8.01
C PHE A 14 -14.27 0.09 8.74
N VAL A 15 -13.33 -0.75 8.32
CA VAL A 15 -13.07 -2.07 8.88
C VAL A 15 -11.56 -2.27 8.97
N GLY A 16 -11.12 -3.36 9.62
CA GLY A 16 -9.73 -3.67 9.88
C GLY A 16 -8.81 -3.74 8.65
N GLY A 17 -7.92 -4.70 8.64
CA GLY A 17 -6.89 -4.87 7.60
C GLY A 17 -7.41 -5.32 6.24
N ALA A 18 -6.48 -5.63 5.34
CA ALA A 18 -6.81 -6.10 3.99
C ALA A 18 -7.60 -7.41 4.02
N MET A 19 -7.29 -8.30 4.95
CA MET A 19 -7.99 -9.60 5.09
C MET A 19 -9.45 -9.41 5.54
N ASP A 20 -9.71 -8.52 6.51
CA ASP A 20 -11.09 -8.22 6.94
C ASP A 20 -11.93 -7.65 5.80
N ARG A 21 -11.32 -6.77 4.98
CA ARG A 21 -11.96 -6.17 3.81
C ARG A 21 -12.20 -7.20 2.71
N MET A 22 -11.23 -8.10 2.49
CA MET A 22 -11.39 -9.24 1.58
C MET A 22 -12.56 -10.12 2.00
N GLN A 23 -12.66 -10.48 3.29
CA GLN A 23 -13.74 -11.29 3.79
C GLN A 23 -15.12 -10.65 3.57
N LEU A 24 -15.25 -9.34 3.80
CA LEU A 24 -16.50 -8.62 3.53
C LEU A 24 -16.92 -8.66 2.05
N LEU A 25 -15.95 -8.67 1.13
CA LEU A 25 -16.20 -8.80 -0.30
C LEU A 25 -16.61 -10.23 -0.65
N LEU A 26 -15.90 -11.24 -0.12
CA LEU A 26 -16.24 -12.67 -0.31
C LEU A 26 -17.66 -12.98 0.18
N ASP A 27 -18.04 -12.43 1.33
CA ASP A 27 -19.37 -12.55 1.91
C ASP A 27 -20.44 -11.71 1.21
N ARG A 28 -20.06 -10.90 0.20
CA ARG A 28 -20.94 -9.96 -0.51
C ARG A 28 -21.64 -8.95 0.41
N ARG A 29 -21.03 -8.60 1.53
CA ARG A 29 -21.54 -7.63 2.51
C ARG A 29 -21.26 -6.16 2.13
N VAL A 30 -20.39 -5.96 1.17
CA VAL A 30 -20.05 -4.65 0.58
C VAL A 30 -19.98 -4.77 -0.93
N ALA A 31 -20.32 -3.70 -1.64
CA ALA A 31 -20.29 -3.67 -3.11
C ALA A 31 -18.88 -3.49 -3.69
N ALA A 32 -18.00 -2.81 -2.95
CA ALA A 32 -16.61 -2.57 -3.30
C ALA A 32 -15.75 -2.45 -2.05
N GLY A 33 -14.45 -2.68 -2.17
CA GLY A 33 -13.49 -2.54 -1.10
C GLY A 33 -12.12 -2.16 -1.62
N ASN A 34 -11.34 -1.48 -0.77
CA ASN A 34 -9.93 -1.22 -1.02
C ASN A 34 -9.14 -2.37 -0.41
N VAL A 35 -8.42 -3.10 -1.23
CA VAL A 35 -7.53 -4.20 -0.83
C VAL A 35 -6.18 -4.06 -1.52
N PHE A 36 -5.17 -4.66 -0.94
CA PHE A 36 -3.80 -4.69 -1.48
C PHE A 36 -3.14 -6.02 -1.13
N GLY A 37 -1.94 -6.23 -1.65
CA GLY A 37 -1.18 -7.45 -1.39
C GLY A 37 -1.89 -8.70 -1.89
N THR A 38 -1.69 -9.79 -1.20
CA THR A 38 -2.18 -11.12 -1.56
C THR A 38 -3.71 -11.22 -1.55
N ALA A 39 -4.39 -10.41 -0.72
CA ALA A 39 -5.85 -10.34 -0.71
C ALA A 39 -6.45 -9.97 -2.08
N SER A 40 -5.77 -9.13 -2.87
CA SER A 40 -6.23 -8.77 -4.22
C SER A 40 -6.19 -9.98 -5.17
N TYR A 41 -5.16 -10.81 -5.08
CA TYR A 41 -5.06 -12.03 -5.91
C TYR A 41 -6.13 -13.07 -5.57
N VAL A 42 -6.43 -13.24 -4.27
CA VAL A 42 -7.55 -14.11 -3.85
C VAL A 42 -8.83 -13.64 -4.51
N LEU A 43 -9.16 -12.36 -4.38
CA LEU A 43 -10.40 -11.80 -4.95
C LEU A 43 -10.46 -11.91 -6.47
N GLU A 44 -9.38 -11.59 -7.17
CA GLU A 44 -9.32 -11.72 -8.63
C GLU A 44 -9.57 -13.17 -9.09
N GLN A 45 -8.98 -14.15 -8.39
CA GLN A 45 -9.17 -15.57 -8.71
C GLN A 45 -10.56 -16.10 -8.32
N GLN A 46 -11.24 -15.42 -7.38
CA GLN A 46 -12.65 -15.67 -7.05
C GLN A 46 -13.63 -14.87 -7.95
N GLY A 47 -13.14 -14.24 -9.02
CA GLY A 47 -13.95 -13.57 -10.02
C GLY A 47 -14.32 -12.11 -9.70
N PHE A 48 -13.71 -11.51 -8.69
CA PHE A 48 -13.85 -10.08 -8.44
C PHE A 48 -13.04 -9.28 -9.46
N ARG A 49 -13.54 -8.11 -9.80
CA ARG A 49 -12.95 -7.23 -10.80
C ARG A 49 -12.23 -6.06 -10.13
N LYS A 50 -10.99 -5.83 -10.48
CA LYS A 50 -10.29 -4.59 -10.15
C LYS A 50 -10.91 -3.43 -10.94
N VAL A 51 -11.37 -2.42 -10.25
CA VAL A 51 -12.02 -1.24 -10.85
C VAL A 51 -11.03 -0.10 -11.04
N ILE A 52 -10.18 0.10 -10.03
CA ILE A 52 -9.14 1.14 -10.01
C ILE A 52 -7.87 0.50 -9.47
N ASP A 53 -6.75 0.80 -10.09
CA ASP A 53 -5.42 0.51 -9.58
C ASP A 53 -4.76 1.84 -9.19
N THR A 54 -4.19 1.91 -7.99
CA THR A 54 -3.59 3.13 -7.47
C THR A 54 -2.20 2.85 -6.90
N SER A 55 -1.24 3.64 -7.33
CA SER A 55 0.07 3.70 -6.67
C SER A 55 0.02 4.70 -5.52
N PHE A 56 0.72 4.42 -4.44
CA PHE A 56 0.84 5.32 -3.31
C PHE A 56 2.27 5.28 -2.75
N MET A 57 2.65 6.33 -2.07
CA MET A 57 3.95 6.38 -1.41
C MET A 57 3.87 5.72 -0.04
N ILE A 58 4.88 4.93 0.28
CA ILE A 58 5.09 4.37 1.62
C ILE A 58 6.22 5.16 2.26
N GLY A 59 5.96 5.72 3.44
CA GLY A 59 6.99 6.29 4.30
C GLY A 59 7.51 5.26 5.29
N PHE A 60 8.78 5.34 5.59
CA PHE A 60 9.41 4.55 6.64
C PHE A 60 9.68 5.42 7.85
N LEU A 61 9.32 4.93 9.04
CA LEU A 61 9.70 5.56 10.29
C LEU A 61 11.06 4.99 10.73
N VAL A 62 12.03 5.87 10.86
CA VAL A 62 13.36 5.51 11.35
C VAL A 62 13.45 5.85 12.83
N GLN A 63 13.83 4.88 13.65
CA GLN A 63 13.98 5.09 15.10
C GLN A 63 15.16 6.02 15.38
N SER A 64 15.04 6.85 16.41
CA SER A 64 16.14 7.67 16.91
C SER A 64 17.31 6.76 17.32
N GLY A 65 18.49 6.97 16.70
CA GLY A 65 19.66 6.15 16.89
C GLY A 65 20.05 5.28 15.68
N ALA A 66 19.15 5.08 14.72
CA ALA A 66 19.55 4.59 13.40
C ALA A 66 20.24 5.71 12.63
N THR A 67 21.28 5.37 11.89
CA THR A 67 22.03 6.33 11.08
C THR A 67 21.50 6.36 9.65
N ASP A 68 21.79 7.43 8.91
CA ASP A 68 21.49 7.50 7.48
C ASP A 68 22.16 6.36 6.70
N GLU A 69 23.35 5.94 7.16
CA GLU A 69 24.05 4.80 6.58
C GLU A 69 23.27 3.48 6.77
N ASP A 70 22.65 3.27 7.92
CA ASP A 70 21.82 2.09 8.17
C ASP A 70 20.57 2.09 7.31
N ALA A 71 19.91 3.25 7.20
CA ALA A 71 18.76 3.43 6.31
C ALA A 71 19.15 3.17 4.85
N GLN A 72 20.29 3.69 4.39
CA GLN A 72 20.76 3.45 3.02
C GLN A 72 21.09 1.97 2.77
N LYS A 73 21.69 1.27 3.73
CA LYS A 73 21.93 -0.18 3.63
C LYS A 73 20.62 -0.95 3.48
N TYR A 74 19.61 -0.55 4.26
CA TYR A 74 18.28 -1.16 4.18
C TYR A 74 17.63 -0.94 2.80
N PHE A 75 17.63 0.28 2.29
CA PHE A 75 17.09 0.57 0.97
C PHE A 75 17.85 -0.15 -0.15
N ASN A 76 19.16 -0.24 -0.05
CA ASN A 76 19.98 -1.00 -1.01
C ASN A 76 19.62 -2.50 -0.98
N ALA A 77 19.29 -3.05 0.17
CA ALA A 77 18.84 -4.44 0.29
C ALA A 77 17.46 -4.65 -0.35
N LEU A 78 16.51 -3.73 -0.11
CA LEU A 78 15.19 -3.76 -0.74
C LEU A 78 15.28 -3.65 -2.26
N GLN A 79 16.11 -2.75 -2.78
CA GLN A 79 16.33 -2.61 -4.24
C GLN A 79 16.90 -3.87 -4.86
N ARG A 80 17.82 -4.56 -4.16
CA ARG A 80 18.34 -5.85 -4.64
C ARG A 80 17.26 -6.92 -4.63
N ALA A 81 16.50 -7.03 -3.54
CA ALA A 81 15.38 -7.98 -3.46
C ALA A 81 14.35 -7.75 -4.57
N GLN A 82 13.99 -6.48 -4.83
CA GLN A 82 13.08 -6.15 -5.93
C GLN A 82 13.64 -6.59 -7.29
N ARG A 83 14.93 -6.37 -7.53
CA ARG A 83 15.59 -6.81 -8.76
C ARG A 83 15.58 -8.33 -8.92
N ASP A 84 15.84 -9.06 -7.84
CA ASP A 84 15.84 -10.53 -7.86
C ASP A 84 14.43 -11.06 -8.16
N ILE A 85 13.40 -10.45 -7.59
CA ILE A 85 12.00 -10.78 -7.88
C ILE A 85 11.66 -10.46 -9.34
N ASP A 86 12.09 -9.30 -9.87
CA ASP A 86 11.84 -8.92 -11.27
C ASP A 86 12.49 -9.89 -12.26
N ILE A 87 13.67 -10.43 -11.93
CA ILE A 87 14.40 -11.37 -12.80
C ILE A 87 13.82 -12.78 -12.75
N ALA A 88 13.43 -13.24 -11.56
CA ALA A 88 13.03 -14.64 -11.36
C ALA A 88 11.79 -14.73 -10.42
N PRO A 89 10.64 -14.15 -10.81
CA PRO A 89 9.46 -14.05 -9.96
C PRO A 89 8.94 -15.40 -9.46
N GLU A 90 9.08 -16.45 -10.28
CA GLU A 90 8.58 -17.79 -9.94
C GLU A 90 9.29 -18.41 -8.73
N LEU A 91 10.51 -17.95 -8.42
CA LEU A 91 11.22 -18.41 -7.22
C LEU A 91 10.63 -17.85 -5.92
N TYR A 92 9.88 -16.75 -6.01
CA TYR A 92 9.42 -16.00 -4.85
C TYR A 92 7.89 -16.03 -4.65
N LYS A 93 7.13 -16.39 -5.68
CA LYS A 93 5.65 -16.38 -5.61
C LYS A 93 5.06 -17.24 -4.50
N HIS A 94 5.77 -18.28 -4.07
CA HIS A 94 5.29 -19.14 -2.98
C HIS A 94 5.19 -18.38 -1.65
N TYR A 95 5.99 -17.34 -1.42
CA TYR A 95 5.92 -16.51 -0.22
C TYR A 95 4.60 -15.75 -0.09
N LEU A 96 3.87 -15.55 -1.20
CA LEU A 96 2.54 -14.95 -1.16
C LEU A 96 1.57 -15.77 -0.30
N LEU A 97 1.77 -17.09 -0.19
CA LEU A 97 0.94 -17.93 0.68
C LEU A 97 1.23 -17.70 2.16
N ASP A 98 2.44 -17.27 2.52
CA ASP A 98 2.81 -17.02 3.91
C ASP A 98 2.10 -15.79 4.48
N GLU A 99 1.67 -14.86 3.62
CA GLU A 99 0.87 -13.70 4.00
C GLU A 99 -0.60 -14.02 4.23
N LEU A 100 -1.06 -15.18 3.74
CA LEU A 100 -2.47 -15.56 3.85
C LEU A 100 -2.72 -16.42 5.09
N PRO A 101 -3.80 -16.15 5.84
CA PRO A 101 -4.36 -17.10 6.78
C PRO A 101 -4.62 -18.45 6.08
N GLU A 102 -4.48 -19.54 6.83
CA GLU A 102 -4.50 -20.90 6.28
C GLU A 102 -5.78 -21.20 5.49
N GLU A 103 -6.91 -20.71 5.96
CA GLU A 103 -8.22 -20.90 5.33
C GLU A 103 -8.33 -20.31 3.91
N TYR A 104 -7.49 -19.33 3.58
CA TYR A 104 -7.51 -18.69 2.24
C TYR A 104 -6.46 -19.26 1.28
N ARG A 105 -5.48 -20.02 1.78
CA ARG A 105 -4.36 -20.53 0.93
C ARG A 105 -4.85 -21.42 -0.20
N ALA A 106 -5.90 -22.20 0.03
CA ALA A 106 -6.49 -23.04 -1.02
C ALA A 106 -7.29 -22.26 -2.08
N MET A 107 -7.56 -20.97 -1.84
CA MET A 107 -8.35 -20.13 -2.74
C MET A 107 -7.49 -19.44 -3.81
N VAL A 108 -6.16 -19.58 -3.74
CA VAL A 108 -5.23 -18.90 -4.64
C VAL A 108 -4.23 -19.88 -5.26
N ASP A 109 -4.11 -19.81 -6.57
CA ASP A 109 -3.04 -20.47 -7.33
C ASP A 109 -1.91 -19.45 -7.57
N THR A 110 -0.78 -19.62 -6.90
CA THR A 110 0.37 -18.69 -6.99
C THR A 110 0.91 -18.52 -8.39
N ARG A 111 0.77 -19.54 -9.27
CA ARG A 111 1.19 -19.44 -10.68
C ARG A 111 0.39 -18.38 -11.45
N ARG A 112 -0.82 -18.07 -10.99
CA ARG A 112 -1.71 -17.05 -11.57
C ARG A 112 -1.54 -15.67 -10.91
N CYS A 113 -0.73 -15.57 -9.87
CA CYS A 113 -0.39 -14.29 -9.26
C CYS A 113 0.64 -13.55 -10.11
N GLY A 114 0.56 -12.22 -10.07
CA GLY A 114 1.65 -11.35 -10.50
C GLY A 114 2.85 -11.42 -9.55
N ILE A 115 3.77 -10.49 -9.71
CA ILE A 115 5.00 -10.40 -8.89
C ILE A 115 4.79 -9.72 -7.53
N GLY A 116 3.55 -9.47 -7.15
CA GLY A 116 3.22 -8.72 -5.94
C GLY A 116 3.19 -7.21 -6.16
N GLU A 117 3.24 -6.48 -5.07
CA GLU A 117 3.38 -5.03 -5.10
C GLU A 117 4.81 -4.66 -5.47
N ARG A 118 4.96 -3.86 -6.52
CA ARG A 118 6.27 -3.42 -6.96
C ARG A 118 6.65 -2.12 -6.28
N LEU A 119 7.80 -2.11 -5.63
CA LEU A 119 8.36 -0.90 -5.03
C LEU A 119 9.08 -0.07 -6.10
N GLY A 120 8.63 1.15 -6.31
CA GLY A 120 9.34 2.17 -7.05
C GLY A 120 10.18 3.00 -6.08
N PHE A 121 11.50 2.91 -6.18
CA PHE A 121 12.42 3.68 -5.33
C PHE A 121 12.67 5.05 -5.98
N GLU A 122 11.70 5.95 -5.82
CA GLU A 122 11.79 7.31 -6.35
C GLU A 122 12.06 8.30 -5.20
N PRO A 123 12.86 9.34 -5.43
CA PRO A 123 13.06 10.37 -4.42
C PRO A 123 11.75 11.06 -4.06
N TYR A 124 11.50 11.22 -2.79
CA TYR A 124 10.39 12.04 -2.31
C TYR A 124 10.75 13.51 -2.46
N THR A 125 10.21 14.16 -3.48
CA THR A 125 10.56 15.53 -3.81
C THR A 125 9.80 16.54 -2.95
N ARG A 126 10.38 17.76 -2.79
CA ARG A 126 9.70 18.88 -2.13
C ARG A 126 8.35 19.19 -2.79
N GLU A 127 8.24 19.12 -4.10
CA GLU A 127 6.99 19.35 -4.81
C GLU A 127 5.90 18.33 -4.42
N MET A 128 6.26 17.03 -4.33
CA MET A 128 5.36 15.97 -3.88
C MET A 128 4.89 16.22 -2.45
N TYR A 129 5.82 16.59 -1.56
CA TYR A 129 5.52 16.93 -0.19
C TYR A 129 4.53 18.10 -0.10
N GLU A 130 4.83 19.22 -0.74
CA GLU A 130 4.01 20.43 -0.69
C GLU A 130 2.62 20.20 -1.29
N LYS A 131 2.50 19.41 -2.36
CA LYS A 131 1.22 19.04 -2.94
C LYS A 131 0.37 18.23 -1.95
N THR A 132 0.97 17.23 -1.33
CA THR A 132 0.29 16.39 -0.33
C THR A 132 -0.07 17.19 0.90
N HIS A 133 0.85 18.01 1.42
CA HIS A 133 0.62 18.86 2.58
C HIS A 133 -0.54 19.85 2.35
N ARG A 134 -0.58 20.55 1.21
CA ARG A 134 -1.69 21.44 0.86
C ARG A 134 -3.02 20.69 0.81
N TRP A 135 -3.03 19.48 0.23
CA TRP A 135 -4.24 18.67 0.18
C TRP A 135 -4.69 18.28 1.60
N MET A 136 -3.79 17.88 2.48
CA MET A 136 -4.11 17.54 3.86
C MET A 136 -4.65 18.73 4.66
N VAL A 137 -4.10 19.93 4.44
CA VAL A 137 -4.62 21.16 5.07
C VAL A 137 -6.04 21.47 4.59
N LEU A 138 -6.28 21.38 3.28
CA LEU A 138 -7.61 21.63 2.69
C LEU A 138 -8.69 20.66 3.20
N HIS A 139 -8.30 19.45 3.57
CA HIS A 139 -9.21 18.41 4.09
C HIS A 139 -9.19 18.31 5.63
N GLU A 140 -8.59 19.28 6.31
CA GLU A 140 -8.56 19.37 7.78
C GLU A 140 -8.03 18.08 8.45
N LEU A 141 -7.01 17.44 7.83
CA LEU A 141 -6.46 16.17 8.33
C LEU A 141 -5.42 16.36 9.43
N PHE A 142 -4.98 17.58 9.69
CA PHE A 142 -4.08 17.85 10.81
C PHE A 142 -4.86 18.15 12.08
N PRO A 143 -4.34 17.74 13.25
CA PRO A 143 -4.85 18.25 14.52
C PRO A 143 -4.71 19.77 14.56
N SER A 144 -5.69 20.45 15.14
CA SER A 144 -5.73 21.90 15.22
C SER A 144 -4.41 22.50 15.76
N GLY A 145 -3.83 23.42 15.02
CA GLY A 145 -2.57 24.09 15.37
C GLY A 145 -1.28 23.29 15.06
N GLN A 146 -1.38 22.20 14.29
CA GLN A 146 -0.22 21.42 13.88
C GLN A 146 0.10 21.51 12.36
N GLU A 147 -0.68 22.28 11.62
CA GLU A 147 -0.60 22.37 10.14
C GLU A 147 0.77 22.84 9.66
N GLY A 148 1.47 23.65 10.45
CA GLY A 148 2.80 24.18 10.11
C GLY A 148 3.98 23.47 10.75
N LYS A 149 3.76 22.39 11.51
CA LYS A 149 4.84 21.70 12.24
C LYS A 149 5.59 20.65 11.43
N MET A 150 4.99 20.17 10.37
CA MET A 150 5.66 19.23 9.46
C MET A 150 6.44 20.00 8.40
N GLN A 151 7.72 19.71 8.28
CA GLN A 151 8.62 20.30 7.29
C GLN A 151 9.21 19.19 6.43
N TYR A 152 9.45 19.53 5.17
CA TYR A 152 10.01 18.58 4.20
C TYR A 152 11.34 17.98 4.67
N GLU A 153 12.21 18.80 5.24
CA GLU A 153 13.53 18.43 5.75
C GLU A 153 13.49 17.37 6.85
N VAL A 154 12.36 17.27 7.56
CA VAL A 154 12.13 16.24 8.59
C VAL A 154 11.53 14.97 8.00
N ALA A 155 10.94 15.07 6.81
CA ALA A 155 10.27 13.96 6.15
C ALA A 155 11.19 13.13 5.24
N VAL A 156 12.42 13.57 5.02
CA VAL A 156 13.40 12.88 4.16
C VAL A 156 14.71 12.67 4.87
N ILE A 157 15.30 11.52 4.63
CA ILE A 157 16.67 11.22 4.99
C ILE A 157 17.54 11.73 3.84
N GLY A 158 18.47 12.62 4.15
CA GLY A 158 19.38 13.26 3.18
C GLY A 158 20.46 12.30 2.66
#